data_c63f029c46789c193e6c5d120c0adb93
#
_entry.id   c63f029c46789c193e6c5d120c0adb93
#
_cell.length_a   1.000
_cell.length_b   1.000
_cell.length_c   1.000
_cell.angle_alpha   90.00
_cell.angle_beta   90.00
_cell.angle_gamma   90.00
#
_symmetry.space_group_name_H-M   'P 1'
#
loop_
_entity.id
_entity.type
_entity.pdbx_description
1 polymer ?
#
loop_
_entity_poly.entity_id
_entity_poly.type
_entity_poly.pdbx_seq_one_letter_code
_entity_poly.pdbx_strand_id
1 'polypeptide(L)'
;MNKTLNGLYKKRITELVQTISSLRAKSRIFVMAEVLSFAVSIGFVVLFTVLDDASWTLGVALCVLFLYFYIRNLDTKNDRKIADASALKLVYEKEVAYQTGDYTKFDAGERYLQPTHPFTFDLDVFGQGSLFQRINRTISSGGSDYLAESLSGKWESLPTAELLKHIEQRVEAIGELAGNEPFLSQFKAQGAEKPIDTAAVKEAFGSIHALQIPSYFGNPTFRILIYANLVGFYLSIFLSIGNFVPAFLPLWWGIFNFFLATFCTHKYIKLVNEAISKLKDQVRGYVNMASLIEKQSFTAAHLCELKANLSGAMASFGQLERILQKIDNRSNEIGIVLFNCFGLLDITIVRHFLRWQRTYEPITDQWIGASSVFDALVSMATFRLNEDEAQEATVIDSSGVSYKARSIYHPFLGEKAVRNNFDIQNHEYYIITGANMAGKSTFLRTLGVNYILAMNGLPVFAEEMRVSVFRLFTNMRTTDDLTHGISYFNAELLRLKQLIASLAPNVPSIIILDEILKGTNSLDKLNGSRLFLEYISERNVTGVIATHDLELSKLEDENPQRFHNYSFEIELGTDVTYTYKIGRGVARNQNATFLLKQILI
;
A
#
# COMPACT_ATOMS: atom_id res chain seq x y z
N MET A 1 19.26 10.24 9.62
CA MET A 1 18.52 9.07 10.18
C MET A 1 18.20 9.33 11.65
N ASN A 2 16.96 9.18 12.05
CA ASN A 2 16.46 9.60 13.37
C ASN A 2 16.90 8.64 14.49
N LYS A 3 18.02 8.97 15.18
CA LYS A 3 18.58 8.15 16.27
C LYS A 3 17.60 7.99 17.45
N THR A 4 16.79 9.01 17.70
CA THR A 4 15.78 9.02 18.78
C THR A 4 14.66 8.02 18.46
N LEU A 5 14.18 8.01 17.22
CA LEU A 5 13.12 7.12 16.74
C LEU A 5 13.58 5.66 16.70
N ASN A 6 14.82 5.41 16.27
CA ASN A 6 15.42 4.07 16.32
C ASN A 6 15.50 3.52 17.76
N GLY A 7 15.87 4.37 18.72
CA GLY A 7 15.84 4.02 20.14
C GLY A 7 14.44 3.67 20.63
N LEU A 8 13.42 4.43 20.22
CA LEU A 8 12.02 4.16 20.54
C LEU A 8 11.58 2.80 19.99
N TYR A 9 11.85 2.53 18.71
CA TYR A 9 11.46 1.26 18.08
C TYR A 9 12.10 0.05 18.75
N LYS A 10 13.39 0.10 19.09
CA LYS A 10 14.08 -0.96 19.82
C LYS A 10 13.48 -1.20 21.22
N LYS A 11 13.12 -0.14 21.93
CA LYS A 11 12.44 -0.23 23.22
C LYS A 11 11.08 -0.93 23.07
N ARG A 12 10.28 -0.54 22.08
CA ARG A 12 8.97 -1.16 21.78
C ARG A 12 9.10 -2.65 21.45
N ILE A 13 10.11 -3.03 20.66
CA ILE A 13 10.40 -4.45 20.38
C ILE A 13 10.65 -5.21 21.69
N THR A 14 11.46 -4.68 22.60
CA THR A 14 11.77 -5.32 23.88
C THR A 14 10.51 -5.49 24.74
N GLU A 15 9.68 -4.46 24.86
CA GLU A 15 8.41 -4.50 25.58
C GLU A 15 7.46 -5.57 24.99
N LEU A 16 7.37 -5.64 23.65
CA LEU A 16 6.53 -6.62 22.97
C LEU A 16 7.04 -8.06 23.13
N VAL A 17 8.35 -8.29 23.11
CA VAL A 17 8.94 -9.62 23.38
C VAL A 17 8.56 -10.10 24.77
N GLN A 18 8.64 -9.25 25.77
CA GLN A 18 8.22 -9.59 27.15
C GLN A 18 6.71 -9.89 27.21
N THR A 19 5.89 -9.08 26.55
CA THR A 19 4.44 -9.27 26.48
C THR A 19 4.10 -10.61 25.82
N ILE A 20 4.69 -10.92 24.65
CA ILE A 20 4.48 -12.18 23.93
C ILE A 20 4.89 -13.38 24.79
N SER A 21 6.02 -13.30 25.50
CA SER A 21 6.49 -14.38 26.37
C SER A 21 5.50 -14.66 27.49
N SER A 22 4.95 -13.61 28.12
CA SER A 22 3.95 -13.74 29.20
C SER A 22 2.63 -14.32 28.71
N LEU A 23 2.17 -13.89 27.52
CA LEU A 23 0.95 -14.41 26.89
C LEU A 23 1.11 -15.88 26.48
N ARG A 24 2.27 -16.29 25.95
CA ARG A 24 2.60 -17.70 25.65
C ARG A 24 2.64 -18.57 26.90
N ALA A 25 3.15 -18.05 28.03
CA ALA A 25 3.10 -18.76 29.31
C ALA A 25 1.64 -19.00 29.74
N LYS A 26 0.76 -18.01 29.60
CA LYS A 26 -0.69 -18.15 29.85
C LYS A 26 -1.35 -19.17 28.94
N SER A 27 -1.04 -19.18 27.62
CA SER A 27 -1.59 -20.15 26.67
C SER A 27 -1.24 -21.59 27.06
N ARG A 28 0.00 -21.84 27.52
CA ARG A 28 0.38 -23.18 28.05
C ARG A 28 -0.51 -23.63 29.22
N ILE A 29 -0.87 -22.71 30.11
CA ILE A 29 -1.77 -23.00 31.23
C ILE A 29 -3.18 -23.30 30.74
N PHE A 30 -3.68 -22.52 29.77
CA PHE A 30 -5.01 -22.76 29.16
C PHE A 30 -5.07 -24.12 28.44
N VAL A 31 -4.05 -24.45 27.64
CA VAL A 31 -3.97 -25.76 26.96
C VAL A 31 -3.96 -26.91 27.95
N MET A 32 -3.19 -26.81 29.04
CA MET A 32 -3.20 -27.85 30.11
C MET A 32 -4.59 -27.97 30.73
N ALA A 33 -5.25 -26.85 31.04
CA ALA A 33 -6.59 -26.83 31.62
C ALA A 33 -7.66 -27.38 30.63
N GLU A 34 -7.53 -27.12 29.33
CA GLU A 34 -8.37 -27.68 28.28
C GLU A 34 -8.26 -29.21 28.24
N VAL A 35 -7.04 -29.73 28.16
CA VAL A 35 -6.79 -31.19 28.13
C VAL A 35 -7.31 -31.86 29.39
N LEU A 36 -7.05 -31.26 30.57
CA LEU A 36 -7.53 -31.81 31.82
C LEU A 36 -9.05 -31.81 31.93
N SER A 37 -9.72 -30.69 31.61
CA SER A 37 -11.17 -30.59 31.67
C SER A 37 -11.84 -31.54 30.69
N PHE A 38 -11.29 -31.68 29.48
CA PHE A 38 -11.81 -32.64 28.48
C PHE A 38 -11.68 -34.10 28.95
N ALA A 39 -10.49 -34.46 29.50
CA ALA A 39 -10.25 -35.80 30.02
C ALA A 39 -11.18 -36.13 31.24
N VAL A 40 -11.37 -35.15 32.12
CA VAL A 40 -12.30 -35.29 33.27
C VAL A 40 -13.73 -35.45 32.81
N SER A 41 -14.18 -34.71 31.80
CA SER A 41 -15.53 -34.84 31.21
C SER A 41 -15.74 -36.23 30.64
N ILE A 42 -14.76 -36.77 29.89
CA ILE A 42 -14.84 -38.17 29.38
C ILE A 42 -14.86 -39.15 30.54
N GLY A 43 -14.04 -38.97 31.57
CA GLY A 43 -14.02 -39.82 32.77
C GLY A 43 -15.38 -39.91 33.43
N PHE A 44 -16.14 -38.81 33.55
CA PHE A 44 -17.50 -38.83 34.10
C PHE A 44 -18.51 -39.51 33.17
N VAL A 45 -18.33 -39.41 31.84
CA VAL A 45 -19.16 -40.18 30.88
C VAL A 45 -18.90 -41.69 31.04
N VAL A 46 -17.63 -42.10 31.16
CA VAL A 46 -17.27 -43.51 31.42
C VAL A 46 -17.79 -43.96 32.75
N LEU A 47 -17.72 -43.15 33.80
CA LEU A 47 -18.25 -43.47 35.12
C LEU A 47 -19.75 -43.70 35.11
N PHE A 48 -20.49 -42.97 34.25
CA PHE A 48 -21.94 -43.21 34.03
C PHE A 48 -22.20 -44.62 33.52
N THR A 49 -21.34 -45.16 32.64
CA THR A 49 -21.54 -46.52 32.08
C THR A 49 -21.16 -47.64 33.08
N VAL A 50 -20.42 -47.30 34.12
CA VAL A 50 -19.95 -48.27 35.14
C VAL A 50 -20.84 -48.30 36.39
N LEU A 51 -21.45 -47.16 36.75
CA LEU A 51 -22.27 -47.02 37.96
C LEU A 51 -23.77 -47.05 37.56
N ASP A 52 -24.51 -48.03 38.02
CA ASP A 52 -25.95 -48.10 37.84
C ASP A 52 -26.66 -46.92 38.54
N ASP A 53 -27.61 -46.27 37.85
CA ASP A 53 -28.42 -45.13 38.33
C ASP A 53 -27.66 -43.83 38.67
N ALA A 54 -26.44 -43.65 38.20
CA ALA A 54 -25.64 -42.46 38.47
C ALA A 54 -25.87 -41.30 37.46
N SER A 55 -27.12 -40.93 37.15
CA SER A 55 -27.46 -39.86 36.19
C SER A 55 -26.82 -38.48 36.48
N TRP A 56 -26.48 -38.22 37.76
CA TRP A 56 -25.74 -37.01 38.17
C TRP A 56 -24.36 -36.88 37.51
N THR A 57 -23.71 -38.02 37.17
CA THR A 57 -22.37 -37.99 36.50
C THR A 57 -22.43 -37.38 35.12
N LEU A 58 -23.53 -37.58 34.37
CA LEU A 58 -23.76 -36.88 33.08
C LEU A 58 -23.92 -35.38 33.27
N GLY A 59 -24.61 -34.96 34.35
CA GLY A 59 -24.72 -33.55 34.71
C GLY A 59 -23.33 -32.90 34.98
N VAL A 60 -22.46 -33.59 35.73
CA VAL A 60 -21.10 -33.15 35.98
C VAL A 60 -20.28 -33.15 34.68
N ALA A 61 -20.35 -34.20 33.86
CA ALA A 61 -19.68 -34.26 32.57
C ALA A 61 -20.05 -33.06 31.69
N LEU A 62 -21.34 -32.72 31.64
CA LEU A 62 -21.82 -31.55 30.89
C LEU A 62 -21.27 -30.23 31.46
N CYS A 63 -21.27 -30.04 32.77
CA CYS A 63 -20.70 -28.84 33.41
C CYS A 63 -19.22 -28.71 33.11
N VAL A 64 -18.46 -29.80 33.17
CA VAL A 64 -17.00 -29.78 32.87
C VAL A 64 -16.77 -29.52 31.36
N LEU A 65 -17.64 -30.02 30.49
CA LEU A 65 -17.60 -29.73 29.05
C LEU A 65 -17.86 -28.24 28.78
N PHE A 66 -18.79 -27.61 29.49
CA PHE A 66 -19.00 -26.17 29.40
C PHE A 66 -17.78 -25.41 29.89
N LEU A 67 -17.12 -25.86 30.95
CA LEU A 67 -15.86 -25.27 31.43
C LEU A 67 -14.76 -25.37 30.36
N TYR A 68 -14.64 -26.53 29.69
CA TYR A 68 -13.72 -26.71 28.55
C TYR A 68 -13.96 -25.65 27.47
N PHE A 69 -15.21 -25.46 27.00
CA PHE A 69 -15.51 -24.45 25.99
C PHE A 69 -15.24 -23.01 26.46
N TYR A 70 -15.45 -22.75 27.75
CA TYR A 70 -15.11 -21.44 28.33
C TYR A 70 -13.60 -21.18 28.31
N ILE A 71 -12.79 -22.17 28.76
CA ILE A 71 -11.32 -22.08 28.73
C ILE A 71 -10.83 -21.91 27.27
N ARG A 72 -11.35 -22.70 26.36
CA ARG A 72 -11.06 -22.61 24.92
C ARG A 72 -11.33 -21.21 24.35
N ASN A 73 -12.41 -20.58 24.77
CA ASN A 73 -12.71 -19.19 24.36
C ASN A 73 -11.69 -18.19 24.94
N LEU A 74 -11.21 -18.41 26.18
CA LEU A 74 -10.16 -17.58 26.78
C LEU A 74 -8.82 -17.76 26.05
N ASP A 75 -8.45 -19.00 25.71
CA ASP A 75 -7.22 -19.28 24.97
C ASP A 75 -7.27 -18.67 23.56
N THR A 76 -8.36 -18.83 22.84
CA THR A 76 -8.56 -18.18 21.53
C THR A 76 -8.43 -16.65 21.60
N LYS A 77 -8.91 -16.01 22.67
CA LYS A 77 -8.72 -14.57 22.89
C LYS A 77 -7.26 -14.22 23.20
N ASN A 78 -6.56 -15.10 23.93
CA ASN A 78 -5.14 -14.93 24.24
C ASN A 78 -4.28 -15.10 22.99
N ASP A 79 -4.56 -16.07 22.15
CA ASP A 79 -3.89 -16.29 20.86
C ASP A 79 -4.02 -15.09 19.93
N ARG A 80 -5.19 -14.45 19.88
CA ARG A 80 -5.37 -13.19 19.14
C ARG A 80 -4.45 -12.09 19.65
N LYS A 81 -4.30 -11.95 20.99
CA LYS A 81 -3.38 -10.96 21.57
C LYS A 81 -1.92 -11.27 21.24
N ILE A 82 -1.55 -12.56 21.17
CA ILE A 82 -0.21 -12.98 20.76
C ILE A 82 0.03 -12.61 19.29
N ALA A 83 -0.94 -12.87 18.41
CA ALA A 83 -0.87 -12.52 16.99
C ALA A 83 -0.75 -10.98 16.80
N ASP A 84 -1.61 -10.19 17.47
CA ASP A 84 -1.57 -8.73 17.39
C ASP A 84 -0.23 -8.17 17.86
N ALA A 85 0.30 -8.67 19.00
CA ALA A 85 1.60 -8.25 19.52
C ALA A 85 2.76 -8.68 18.60
N SER A 86 2.67 -9.85 17.96
CA SER A 86 3.68 -10.37 17.03
C SER A 86 3.68 -9.56 15.73
N ALA A 87 2.52 -9.22 15.20
CA ALA A 87 2.37 -8.37 14.03
C ALA A 87 2.94 -6.96 14.27
N LEU A 88 2.63 -6.37 15.44
CA LEU A 88 3.19 -5.07 15.83
C LEU A 88 4.71 -5.12 16.01
N LYS A 89 5.25 -6.18 16.62
CA LYS A 89 6.69 -6.40 16.73
C LYS A 89 7.35 -6.45 15.35
N LEU A 90 6.76 -7.17 14.39
CA LEU A 90 7.27 -7.27 13.04
C LEU A 90 7.31 -5.89 12.34
N VAL A 91 6.31 -5.03 12.56
CA VAL A 91 6.32 -3.65 12.05
C VAL A 91 7.53 -2.89 12.57
N TYR A 92 7.76 -2.91 13.89
CA TYR A 92 8.91 -2.22 14.46
C TYR A 92 10.26 -2.79 14.01
N GLU A 93 10.38 -4.11 13.82
CA GLU A 93 11.57 -4.75 13.27
C GLU A 93 11.88 -4.30 11.84
N LYS A 94 10.84 -4.16 11.00
CA LYS A 94 10.98 -3.59 9.65
C LYS A 94 11.43 -2.13 9.69
N GLU A 95 10.88 -1.31 10.58
CA GLU A 95 11.30 0.10 10.70
C GLU A 95 12.71 0.25 11.27
N VAL A 96 13.16 -0.64 12.16
CA VAL A 96 14.57 -0.69 12.62
C VAL A 96 15.50 -1.04 11.45
N ALA A 97 15.12 -2.01 10.60
CA ALA A 97 15.87 -2.35 9.40
C ALA A 97 15.97 -1.14 8.45
N TYR A 98 14.87 -0.42 8.24
CA TYR A 98 14.85 0.82 7.48
C TYR A 98 15.86 1.85 8.00
N GLN A 99 15.85 2.09 9.32
CA GLN A 99 16.76 3.04 9.98
C GLN A 99 18.23 2.62 9.91
N THR A 100 18.53 1.36 9.59
CA THR A 100 19.90 0.87 9.35
C THR A 100 20.26 0.78 7.86
N GLY A 101 19.37 1.22 6.97
CA GLY A 101 19.59 1.23 5.53
C GLY A 101 19.24 -0.08 4.82
N ASP A 102 18.59 -1.02 5.51
CA ASP A 102 18.06 -2.26 4.92
C ASP A 102 16.61 -2.08 4.47
N TYR A 103 16.41 -1.86 3.18
CA TYR A 103 15.09 -1.68 2.57
C TYR A 103 14.51 -2.98 2.01
N THR A 104 15.24 -4.08 2.06
CA THR A 104 14.84 -5.38 1.47
C THR A 104 13.58 -5.98 2.10
N LYS A 105 13.19 -5.47 3.27
CA LYS A 105 11.97 -5.88 3.98
C LYS A 105 10.68 -5.31 3.40
N PHE A 106 10.79 -4.39 2.44
CA PHE A 106 9.66 -3.69 1.82
C PHE A 106 9.55 -4.07 0.34
N ASP A 107 8.31 -4.12 -0.17
CA ASP A 107 8.05 -4.39 -1.58
C ASP A 107 8.67 -3.30 -2.46
N ALA A 108 9.46 -3.72 -3.43
CA ALA A 108 10.18 -2.86 -4.36
C ALA A 108 9.30 -2.30 -5.49
N GLY A 109 8.09 -2.78 -5.66
CA GLY A 109 7.18 -2.34 -6.71
C GLY A 109 7.65 -2.71 -8.12
N GLU A 110 8.33 -3.85 -8.29
CA GLU A 110 8.86 -4.30 -9.60
C GLU A 110 7.76 -4.43 -10.65
N ARG A 111 6.53 -4.74 -10.24
CA ARG A 111 5.36 -4.81 -11.13
C ARG A 111 4.97 -3.46 -11.78
N TYR A 112 5.47 -2.35 -11.26
CA TYR A 112 5.23 -1.00 -11.78
C TYR A 112 6.37 -0.49 -12.67
N LEU A 113 7.43 -1.27 -12.86
CA LEU A 113 8.53 -0.92 -13.75
C LEU A 113 8.04 -0.80 -15.19
N GLN A 114 8.24 0.38 -15.77
CA GLN A 114 7.92 0.68 -17.16
C GLN A 114 9.09 1.43 -17.80
N PRO A 115 9.93 0.79 -18.61
CA PRO A 115 11.10 1.42 -19.25
C PRO A 115 10.73 2.60 -20.16
N THR A 116 9.53 2.58 -20.73
CA THR A 116 9.04 3.64 -21.62
C THR A 116 8.38 4.81 -20.90
N HIS A 117 8.24 4.75 -19.58
CA HIS A 117 7.64 5.84 -18.81
C HIS A 117 8.47 7.12 -18.91
N PRO A 118 7.86 8.32 -18.95
CA PRO A 118 8.59 9.59 -19.11
C PRO A 118 9.75 9.80 -18.14
N PHE A 119 9.68 9.32 -16.89
CA PHE A 119 10.72 9.56 -15.88
C PHE A 119 10.94 8.43 -14.85
N THR A 120 9.97 7.55 -14.62
CA THR A 120 10.05 6.61 -13.46
C THR A 120 11.22 5.65 -13.55
N PHE A 121 11.57 5.18 -14.76
CA PHE A 121 12.67 4.26 -14.99
C PHE A 121 14.04 4.91 -14.76
N ASP A 122 14.22 6.11 -15.28
CA ASP A 122 15.49 6.85 -15.19
C ASP A 122 15.80 7.33 -13.76
N LEU A 123 14.74 7.66 -12.99
CA LEU A 123 14.85 8.19 -11.63
C LEU A 123 14.79 7.11 -10.54
N ASP A 124 14.85 5.84 -10.91
CA ASP A 124 14.75 4.71 -9.97
C ASP A 124 13.53 4.83 -9.03
N VAL A 125 12.35 5.17 -9.60
CA VAL A 125 11.13 5.30 -8.82
C VAL A 125 10.65 3.94 -8.35
N PHE A 126 10.78 2.89 -9.16
CA PHE A 126 10.39 1.50 -8.87
C PHE A 126 11.56 0.54 -9.01
N GLY A 127 11.46 -0.63 -8.37
CA GLY A 127 12.48 -1.66 -8.35
C GLY A 127 13.33 -1.66 -7.08
N GLN A 128 14.33 -2.52 -7.03
CA GLN A 128 15.21 -2.68 -5.87
C GLN A 128 15.99 -1.38 -5.57
N GLY A 129 15.97 -0.95 -4.31
CA GLY A 129 16.63 0.27 -3.87
C GLY A 129 15.91 1.57 -4.30
N SER A 130 14.72 1.49 -4.85
CA SER A 130 13.96 2.59 -5.44
C SER A 130 13.32 3.54 -4.41
N LEU A 131 12.80 4.66 -4.93
CA LEU A 131 12.01 5.62 -4.16
C LEU A 131 10.75 4.96 -3.57
N PHE A 132 10.04 4.18 -4.39
CA PHE A 132 8.85 3.44 -3.96
C PHE A 132 9.18 2.51 -2.79
N GLN A 133 10.23 1.70 -2.88
CA GLN A 133 10.63 0.76 -1.82
C GLN A 133 10.91 1.47 -0.49
N ARG A 134 11.44 2.69 -0.54
CA ARG A 134 11.68 3.51 0.66
C ARG A 134 10.41 4.09 1.27
N ILE A 135 9.41 4.41 0.45
CA ILE A 135 8.15 4.99 0.92
C ILE A 135 7.15 3.90 1.29
N ASN A 136 7.11 2.79 0.55
CA ASN A 136 6.05 1.80 0.63
C ASN A 136 6.00 1.08 1.99
N ARG A 137 4.93 1.34 2.75
CA ARG A 137 4.51 0.65 3.98
C ARG A 137 3.06 0.21 3.88
N THR A 138 2.51 0.22 2.67
CA THR A 138 1.11 -0.15 2.46
C THR A 138 0.86 -1.60 2.87
N ILE A 139 -0.32 -1.86 3.40
CA ILE A 139 -0.75 -3.19 3.84
C ILE A 139 -1.73 -3.83 2.86
N SER A 140 -2.16 -3.07 1.84
CA SER A 140 -3.05 -3.54 0.79
C SER A 140 -2.46 -3.31 -0.60
N SER A 141 -2.79 -4.18 -1.56
CA SER A 141 -2.38 -3.97 -2.95
C SER A 141 -2.99 -2.70 -3.54
N GLY A 142 -4.23 -2.33 -3.13
CA GLY A 142 -4.85 -1.09 -3.57
C GLY A 142 -4.16 0.16 -3.04
N GLY A 143 -3.65 0.14 -1.79
CA GLY A 143 -2.82 1.22 -1.26
C GLY A 143 -1.48 1.33 -2.00
N SER A 144 -0.86 0.19 -2.31
CA SER A 144 0.35 0.11 -3.11
C SER A 144 0.15 0.65 -4.53
N ASP A 145 -0.95 0.29 -5.18
CA ASP A 145 -1.31 0.79 -6.52
C ASP A 145 -1.52 2.32 -6.51
N TYR A 146 -2.26 2.84 -5.52
CA TYR A 146 -2.47 4.28 -5.37
C TYR A 146 -1.16 5.05 -5.13
N LEU A 147 -0.26 4.50 -4.29
CA LEU A 147 1.07 5.09 -4.06
C LEU A 147 1.89 5.08 -5.34
N ALA A 148 1.89 3.98 -6.09
CA ALA A 148 2.61 3.87 -7.36
C ALA A 148 2.08 4.85 -8.40
N GLU A 149 0.77 4.95 -8.58
CA GLU A 149 0.14 5.95 -9.46
C GLU A 149 0.51 7.38 -9.06
N SER A 150 0.50 7.67 -7.75
CA SER A 150 0.89 8.97 -7.24
C SER A 150 2.34 9.31 -7.61
N LEU A 151 3.29 8.39 -7.44
CA LEU A 151 4.70 8.60 -7.79
C LEU A 151 4.96 8.58 -9.31
N SER A 152 4.02 8.09 -10.12
CA SER A 152 4.13 8.01 -11.59
C SER A 152 3.57 9.24 -12.33
N GLY A 153 3.28 10.35 -11.65
CA GLY A 153 2.85 11.58 -12.33
C GLY A 153 1.35 11.74 -12.50
N LYS A 154 0.53 11.08 -11.68
CA LYS A 154 -0.94 11.24 -11.72
C LYS A 154 -1.37 12.71 -11.58
N TRP A 155 -0.55 13.53 -10.94
CA TRP A 155 -0.78 14.98 -10.80
C TRP A 155 -0.82 15.73 -12.14
N GLU A 156 -0.16 15.23 -13.20
CA GLU A 156 -0.13 15.89 -14.52
C GLU A 156 -1.51 15.95 -15.20
N SER A 157 -2.47 15.16 -14.74
CA SER A 157 -3.84 15.13 -15.27
C SER A 157 -4.77 16.16 -14.65
N LEU A 158 -4.36 16.83 -13.55
CA LEU A 158 -5.16 17.78 -12.81
C LEU A 158 -4.87 19.23 -13.24
N PRO A 159 -5.89 20.13 -13.25
CA PRO A 159 -5.66 21.57 -13.34
C PRO A 159 -4.77 22.07 -12.19
N THR A 160 -3.87 23.03 -12.46
CA THR A 160 -2.88 23.50 -11.48
C THR A 160 -3.51 23.93 -10.15
N ALA A 161 -4.60 24.70 -10.20
CA ALA A 161 -5.27 25.17 -8.97
C ALA A 161 -5.84 24.02 -8.12
N GLU A 162 -6.39 22.99 -8.76
CA GLU A 162 -6.88 21.79 -8.08
C GLU A 162 -5.72 20.97 -7.51
N LEU A 163 -4.66 20.80 -8.27
CA LEU A 163 -3.46 20.10 -7.83
C LEU A 163 -2.83 20.77 -6.59
N LEU A 164 -2.69 22.08 -6.58
CA LEU A 164 -2.14 22.82 -5.43
C LEU A 164 -2.96 22.56 -4.17
N LYS A 165 -4.28 22.62 -4.28
CA LYS A 165 -5.19 22.29 -3.17
C LYS A 165 -5.02 20.84 -2.70
N HIS A 166 -4.90 19.90 -3.63
CA HIS A 166 -4.66 18.49 -3.28
C HIS A 166 -3.32 18.26 -2.59
N ILE A 167 -2.26 18.95 -3.03
CA ILE A 167 -0.94 18.89 -2.39
C ILE A 167 -1.03 19.43 -0.96
N GLU A 168 -1.63 20.61 -0.76
CA GLU A 168 -1.81 21.22 0.56
C GLU A 168 -2.57 20.30 1.51
N GLN A 169 -3.74 19.79 1.09
CA GLN A 169 -4.53 18.84 1.87
C GLN A 169 -3.77 17.55 2.20
N ARG A 170 -2.93 17.08 1.28
CA ARG A 170 -2.10 15.90 1.49
C ARG A 170 -0.97 16.16 2.48
N VAL A 171 -0.31 17.31 2.40
CA VAL A 171 0.71 17.74 3.38
C VAL A 171 0.14 17.78 4.79
N GLU A 172 -1.05 18.39 4.97
CA GLU A 172 -1.75 18.40 6.25
C GLU A 172 -2.08 17.00 6.76
N ALA A 173 -2.64 16.15 5.89
CA ALA A 173 -3.00 14.78 6.24
C ALA A 173 -1.78 13.92 6.64
N ILE A 174 -0.70 14.01 5.86
CA ILE A 174 0.56 13.33 6.16
C ILE A 174 1.17 13.84 7.46
N GLY A 175 1.11 15.16 7.69
CA GLY A 175 1.61 15.80 8.92
C GLY A 175 0.88 15.33 10.17
N GLU A 176 -0.46 15.32 10.14
CA GLU A 176 -1.28 14.84 11.25
C GLU A 176 -1.02 13.35 11.54
N LEU A 177 -0.99 12.52 10.52
CA LEU A 177 -0.71 11.08 10.68
C LEU A 177 0.69 10.83 11.22
N ALA A 178 1.72 11.54 10.72
CA ALA A 178 3.10 11.40 11.19
C ALA A 178 3.27 11.77 12.66
N GLY A 179 2.44 12.66 13.19
CA GLY A 179 2.39 13.01 14.61
C GLY A 179 1.85 11.89 15.51
N ASN A 180 1.29 10.81 14.97
CA ASN A 180 0.68 9.71 15.73
C ASN A 180 1.33 8.36 15.39
N GLU A 181 2.60 8.19 15.81
CA GLU A 181 3.37 6.95 15.59
C GLU A 181 2.63 5.68 16.07
N PRO A 182 1.98 5.65 17.25
CA PRO A 182 1.27 4.45 17.71
C PRO A 182 0.13 4.05 16.77
N PHE A 183 -0.60 5.01 16.20
CA PHE A 183 -1.65 4.74 15.22
C PHE A 183 -1.06 4.17 13.92
N LEU A 184 0.01 4.79 13.38
CA LEU A 184 0.69 4.31 12.18
C LEU A 184 1.14 2.86 12.34
N SER A 185 1.75 2.53 13.48
CA SER A 185 2.27 1.18 13.74
C SER A 185 1.15 0.16 13.94
N GLN A 186 0.06 0.52 14.64
CA GLN A 186 -1.12 -0.34 14.80
C GLN A 186 -1.83 -0.58 13.45
N PHE A 187 -1.93 0.44 12.60
CA PHE A 187 -2.52 0.31 11.27
C PHE A 187 -1.70 -0.65 10.40
N LYS A 188 -0.38 -0.46 10.32
CA LYS A 188 0.52 -1.33 9.56
C LYS A 188 0.51 -2.79 10.06
N ALA A 189 0.30 -3.00 11.35
CA ALA A 189 0.21 -4.34 11.94
C ALA A 189 -0.96 -5.17 11.37
N GLN A 190 -2.03 -4.52 10.85
CA GLN A 190 -3.18 -5.24 10.29
C GLN A 190 -2.86 -6.05 9.02
N GLY A 191 -1.79 -5.69 8.30
CA GLY A 191 -1.33 -6.41 7.11
C GLY A 191 0.13 -6.91 7.20
N ALA A 192 0.76 -6.83 8.38
CA ALA A 192 2.19 -7.10 8.52
C ALA A 192 2.59 -8.56 8.20
N GLU A 193 1.72 -9.52 8.56
CA GLU A 193 1.95 -10.95 8.31
C GLU A 193 1.42 -11.37 6.93
N LYS A 194 0.25 -10.86 6.52
CA LYS A 194 -0.39 -11.18 5.25
C LYS A 194 -0.99 -9.91 4.65
N PRO A 195 -0.44 -9.41 3.55
CA PRO A 195 -1.00 -8.26 2.85
C PRO A 195 -2.42 -8.51 2.36
N ILE A 196 -3.22 -7.47 2.30
CA ILE A 196 -4.60 -7.49 1.81
C ILE A 196 -4.59 -7.41 0.28
N ASP A 197 -5.10 -8.44 -0.39
CA ASP A 197 -5.23 -8.45 -1.85
C ASP A 197 -6.53 -7.74 -2.28
N THR A 198 -6.42 -6.48 -2.61
CA THR A 198 -7.54 -5.63 -3.06
C THR A 198 -8.10 -6.08 -4.40
N ALA A 199 -7.27 -6.65 -5.30
CA ALA A 199 -7.75 -7.14 -6.58
C ALA A 199 -8.65 -8.36 -6.41
N ALA A 200 -8.23 -9.32 -5.56
CA ALA A 200 -9.06 -10.47 -5.20
C ALA A 200 -10.38 -10.05 -4.51
N VAL A 201 -10.33 -9.00 -3.68
CA VAL A 201 -11.54 -8.43 -3.04
C VAL A 201 -12.49 -7.84 -4.08
N LYS A 202 -11.99 -7.02 -5.01
CA LYS A 202 -12.81 -6.46 -6.11
C LYS A 202 -13.40 -7.54 -7.01
N GLU A 203 -12.62 -8.56 -7.38
CA GLU A 203 -13.11 -9.70 -8.17
C GLU A 203 -14.25 -10.44 -7.44
N ALA A 204 -14.09 -10.68 -6.14
CA ALA A 204 -15.11 -11.33 -5.35
C ALA A 204 -16.37 -10.47 -5.19
N PHE A 205 -16.26 -9.14 -5.01
CA PHE A 205 -17.44 -8.26 -5.05
C PHE A 205 -18.09 -8.22 -6.43
N GLY A 206 -17.34 -8.24 -7.52
CA GLY A 206 -17.87 -8.40 -8.88
C GLY A 206 -18.66 -9.72 -9.03
N SER A 207 -18.14 -10.81 -8.46
CA SER A 207 -18.84 -12.10 -8.42
C SER A 207 -20.13 -12.02 -7.58
N ILE A 208 -20.11 -11.31 -6.46
CA ILE A 208 -21.28 -11.07 -5.61
C ILE A 208 -22.34 -10.23 -6.36
N HIS A 209 -21.90 -9.20 -7.09
CA HIS A 209 -22.80 -8.37 -7.90
C HIS A 209 -23.54 -9.19 -8.96
N ALA A 210 -22.84 -10.13 -9.59
CA ALA A 210 -23.42 -11.01 -10.60
C ALA A 210 -24.41 -12.05 -10.03
N LEU A 211 -24.46 -12.24 -8.70
CA LEU A 211 -25.35 -13.23 -8.06
C LEU A 211 -26.81 -12.79 -8.09
N GLN A 212 -27.62 -13.54 -8.83
CA GLN A 212 -29.07 -13.37 -8.87
C GLN A 212 -29.75 -14.28 -7.82
N ILE A 213 -30.04 -13.71 -6.66
CA ILE A 213 -30.82 -14.38 -5.62
C ILE A 213 -32.30 -13.97 -5.76
N PRO A 214 -33.26 -14.93 -5.78
CA PRO A 214 -34.66 -14.61 -5.92
C PRO A 214 -35.16 -13.63 -4.87
N SER A 215 -35.92 -12.64 -5.31
CA SER A 215 -36.41 -11.56 -4.46
C SER A 215 -37.33 -11.99 -3.33
N TYR A 216 -37.97 -13.16 -3.45
CA TYR A 216 -38.88 -13.67 -2.42
C TYR A 216 -38.19 -13.93 -1.07
N PHE A 217 -36.88 -14.26 -1.06
CA PHE A 217 -36.11 -14.38 0.20
C PHE A 217 -36.07 -13.06 1.00
N GLY A 218 -36.17 -11.91 0.33
CA GLY A 218 -36.25 -10.60 0.96
C GLY A 218 -37.66 -10.18 1.39
N ASN A 219 -38.69 -10.93 0.98
CA ASN A 219 -40.08 -10.54 1.15
C ASN A 219 -40.53 -10.63 2.62
N PRO A 220 -41.27 -9.62 3.16
CA PRO A 220 -41.77 -9.66 4.53
C PRO A 220 -42.70 -10.87 4.80
N THR A 221 -43.55 -11.21 3.83
CA THR A 221 -44.45 -12.38 3.90
C THR A 221 -43.66 -13.69 4.07
N PHE A 222 -42.62 -13.90 3.29
CA PHE A 222 -41.77 -15.08 3.40
C PHE A 222 -41.09 -15.15 4.78
N ARG A 223 -40.67 -14.02 5.32
CA ARG A 223 -40.12 -13.91 6.68
C ARG A 223 -41.14 -14.34 7.74
N ILE A 224 -42.38 -13.85 7.66
CA ILE A 224 -43.44 -14.20 8.60
C ILE A 224 -43.71 -15.70 8.55
N LEU A 225 -43.81 -16.30 7.36
CA LEU A 225 -44.03 -17.74 7.18
C LEU A 225 -42.92 -18.59 7.84
N ILE A 226 -41.65 -18.18 7.68
CA ILE A 226 -40.51 -18.87 8.31
C ILE A 226 -40.60 -18.81 9.84
N TYR A 227 -40.85 -17.61 10.39
CA TYR A 227 -40.98 -17.48 11.85
C TYR A 227 -42.22 -18.24 12.38
N ALA A 228 -43.37 -18.19 11.68
CA ALA A 228 -44.54 -18.95 12.05
C ALA A 228 -44.27 -20.47 12.05
N ASN A 229 -43.55 -20.97 11.03
CA ASN A 229 -43.12 -22.35 10.95
C ASN A 229 -42.22 -22.74 12.15
N LEU A 230 -41.21 -21.90 12.50
CA LEU A 230 -40.33 -22.17 13.64
C LEU A 230 -41.11 -22.13 14.98
N VAL A 231 -42.00 -21.15 15.15
CA VAL A 231 -42.86 -21.08 16.36
C VAL A 231 -43.73 -22.33 16.48
N GLY A 232 -44.37 -22.75 15.39
CA GLY A 232 -45.17 -23.99 15.36
C GLY A 232 -44.33 -25.24 15.69
N PHE A 233 -43.11 -25.31 15.14
CA PHE A 233 -42.17 -26.39 15.42
C PHE A 233 -41.78 -26.46 16.90
N TYR A 234 -41.35 -25.35 17.51
CA TYR A 234 -41.00 -25.34 18.93
C TYR A 234 -42.20 -25.56 19.84
N LEU A 235 -43.40 -25.07 19.47
CA LEU A 235 -44.63 -25.35 20.19
C LEU A 235 -44.95 -26.86 20.15
N SER A 236 -44.75 -27.53 18.99
CA SER A 236 -44.94 -28.98 18.87
C SER A 236 -43.98 -29.77 19.78
N ILE A 237 -42.72 -29.32 19.95
CA ILE A 237 -41.78 -29.93 20.90
C ILE A 237 -42.28 -29.77 22.33
N PHE A 238 -42.71 -28.56 22.70
CA PHE A 238 -43.19 -28.28 24.05
C PHE A 238 -44.46 -29.11 24.39
N LEU A 239 -45.40 -29.19 23.46
CA LEU A 239 -46.63 -29.99 23.61
C LEU A 239 -46.31 -31.49 23.65
N SER A 240 -45.30 -31.96 22.95
CA SER A 240 -44.85 -33.35 22.99
C SER A 240 -44.23 -33.73 24.34
N ILE A 241 -43.45 -32.85 24.94
CA ILE A 241 -42.90 -33.03 26.30
C ILE A 241 -44.06 -33.14 27.33
N GLY A 242 -45.14 -32.37 27.14
CA GLY A 242 -46.35 -32.43 27.97
C GLY A 242 -47.28 -33.60 27.66
N ASN A 243 -46.93 -34.49 26.73
CA ASN A 243 -47.76 -35.60 26.23
C ASN A 243 -49.08 -35.18 25.58
N PHE A 244 -49.22 -33.90 25.14
CA PHE A 244 -50.40 -33.42 24.42
C PHE A 244 -50.41 -33.81 22.95
N VAL A 245 -49.22 -34.04 22.34
CA VAL A 245 -49.07 -34.51 20.96
C VAL A 245 -48.04 -35.64 20.90
N PRO A 246 -48.15 -36.55 19.89
CA PRO A 246 -47.21 -37.67 19.75
C PRO A 246 -45.76 -37.19 19.48
N ALA A 247 -44.77 -37.87 20.03
CA ALA A 247 -43.35 -37.54 19.89
C ALA A 247 -42.83 -37.59 18.45
N PHE A 248 -43.49 -38.31 17.55
CA PHE A 248 -43.10 -38.33 16.14
C PHE A 248 -43.43 -37.01 15.40
N LEU A 249 -44.37 -36.20 15.89
CA LEU A 249 -44.76 -34.95 15.22
C LEU A 249 -43.61 -33.93 15.15
N PRO A 250 -42.96 -33.54 16.26
CA PRO A 250 -41.78 -32.65 16.16
C PRO A 250 -40.61 -33.29 15.40
N LEU A 251 -40.44 -34.62 15.46
CA LEU A 251 -39.39 -35.30 14.70
C LEU A 251 -39.60 -35.14 13.19
N TRP A 252 -40.79 -35.47 12.67
CA TRP A 252 -41.09 -35.29 11.26
C TRP A 252 -41.10 -33.83 10.82
N TRP A 253 -41.48 -32.92 11.71
CA TRP A 253 -41.43 -31.49 11.43
C TRP A 253 -39.98 -31.00 11.31
N GLY A 254 -39.05 -31.45 12.16
CA GLY A 254 -37.62 -31.18 12.04
C GLY A 254 -37.03 -31.70 10.71
N ILE A 255 -37.40 -32.94 10.33
CA ILE A 255 -36.99 -33.50 9.03
C ILE A 255 -37.57 -32.68 7.88
N PHE A 256 -38.83 -32.26 7.94
CA PHE A 256 -39.41 -31.35 6.97
C PHE A 256 -38.64 -30.01 6.88
N ASN A 257 -38.31 -29.42 8.01
CA ASN A 257 -37.49 -28.18 8.06
C ASN A 257 -36.14 -28.36 7.37
N PHE A 258 -35.48 -29.50 7.58
CA PHE A 258 -34.21 -29.81 6.91
C PHE A 258 -34.37 -29.86 5.39
N PHE A 259 -35.37 -30.62 4.89
CA PHE A 259 -35.61 -30.71 3.46
C PHE A 259 -36.05 -29.37 2.86
N LEU A 260 -36.91 -28.60 3.56
CA LEU A 260 -37.36 -27.29 3.15
C LEU A 260 -36.17 -26.34 2.99
N ALA A 261 -35.31 -26.27 4.01
CA ALA A 261 -34.11 -25.41 3.96
C ALA A 261 -33.17 -25.83 2.83
N THR A 262 -32.83 -27.11 2.74
CA THR A 262 -31.91 -27.64 1.73
C THR A 262 -32.46 -27.46 0.32
N PHE A 263 -33.72 -27.82 0.06
CA PHE A 263 -34.30 -27.69 -1.28
C PHE A 263 -34.40 -26.22 -1.75
N CYS A 264 -34.82 -25.33 -0.85
CA CYS A 264 -34.97 -23.92 -1.19
C CYS A 264 -33.63 -23.20 -1.39
N THR A 265 -32.54 -23.64 -0.74
CA THR A 265 -31.30 -22.82 -0.66
C THR A 265 -30.07 -23.50 -1.22
N HIS A 266 -30.08 -24.80 -1.53
CA HIS A 266 -28.87 -25.55 -1.95
C HIS A 266 -28.04 -24.85 -3.03
N LYS A 267 -28.69 -24.40 -4.11
CA LYS A 267 -28.04 -23.67 -5.21
C LYS A 267 -27.45 -22.36 -4.73
N TYR A 268 -28.18 -21.59 -3.94
CA TYR A 268 -27.76 -20.22 -3.54
C TYR A 268 -26.71 -20.26 -2.46
N ILE A 269 -26.78 -21.18 -1.51
CA ILE A 269 -25.75 -21.36 -0.48
C ILE A 269 -24.41 -21.72 -1.11
N LYS A 270 -24.39 -22.59 -2.12
CA LYS A 270 -23.16 -22.93 -2.84
C LYS A 270 -22.57 -21.70 -3.51
N LEU A 271 -23.36 -20.94 -4.25
CA LEU A 271 -22.94 -19.72 -4.94
C LEU A 271 -22.45 -18.66 -3.94
N VAL A 272 -23.17 -18.43 -2.85
CA VAL A 272 -22.77 -17.50 -1.79
C VAL A 272 -21.45 -17.94 -1.15
N ASN A 273 -21.32 -19.23 -0.84
CA ASN A 273 -20.09 -19.75 -0.25
C ASN A 273 -18.88 -19.60 -1.19
N GLU A 274 -19.03 -19.91 -2.47
CA GLU A 274 -17.98 -19.74 -3.48
C GLU A 274 -17.55 -18.27 -3.65
N ALA A 275 -18.51 -17.35 -3.69
CA ALA A 275 -18.24 -15.93 -3.82
C ALA A 275 -17.57 -15.33 -2.56
N ILE A 276 -17.99 -15.78 -1.37
CA ILE A 276 -17.51 -15.19 -0.11
C ILE A 276 -16.26 -15.91 0.43
N SER A 277 -16.06 -17.20 0.13
CA SER A 277 -14.91 -17.95 0.64
C SER A 277 -13.56 -17.31 0.28
N LYS A 278 -13.47 -16.72 -0.92
CA LYS A 278 -12.30 -15.94 -1.37
C LYS A 278 -12.04 -14.68 -0.52
N LEU A 279 -13.09 -14.15 0.12
CA LEU A 279 -13.03 -12.92 0.92
C LEU A 279 -12.70 -13.13 2.39
N LYS A 280 -12.81 -14.36 2.91
CA LYS A 280 -12.81 -14.65 4.35
C LYS A 280 -11.66 -14.01 5.12
N ASP A 281 -10.44 -14.14 4.62
CA ASP A 281 -9.24 -13.57 5.25
C ASP A 281 -9.11 -12.08 4.97
N GLN A 282 -9.52 -11.65 3.79
CA GLN A 282 -9.35 -10.28 3.30
C GLN A 282 -10.34 -9.30 3.95
N VAL A 283 -11.61 -9.71 4.10
CA VAL A 283 -12.65 -8.89 4.75
C VAL A 283 -12.26 -8.51 6.16
N ARG A 284 -11.61 -9.42 6.90
CA ARG A 284 -11.15 -9.14 8.26
C ARG A 284 -10.11 -8.01 8.29
N GLY A 285 -9.21 -7.95 7.31
CA GLY A 285 -8.27 -6.85 7.16
C GLY A 285 -8.99 -5.51 6.99
N TYR A 286 -9.97 -5.45 6.10
CA TYR A 286 -10.78 -4.23 5.89
C TYR A 286 -11.60 -3.83 7.13
N VAL A 287 -12.20 -4.78 7.84
CA VAL A 287 -12.90 -4.52 9.12
C VAL A 287 -11.97 -3.87 10.12
N ASN A 288 -10.76 -4.42 10.27
CA ASN A 288 -9.79 -3.91 11.22
C ASN A 288 -9.30 -2.51 10.82
N MET A 289 -9.00 -2.28 9.53
CA MET A 289 -8.63 -0.96 9.02
C MET A 289 -9.73 0.07 9.29
N ALA A 290 -10.96 -0.22 8.87
CA ALA A 290 -12.10 0.68 9.08
C ALA A 290 -12.34 0.96 10.57
N SER A 291 -12.22 -0.06 11.43
CA SER A 291 -12.36 0.09 12.89
C SER A 291 -11.30 0.99 13.50
N LEU A 292 -10.06 0.92 13.04
CA LEU A 292 -8.98 1.79 13.50
C LEU A 292 -9.22 3.25 13.07
N ILE A 293 -9.60 3.46 11.80
CA ILE A 293 -9.89 4.79 11.26
C ILE A 293 -11.09 5.42 11.97
N GLU A 294 -12.15 4.64 12.19
CA GLU A 294 -13.40 5.15 12.82
C GLU A 294 -13.16 5.62 14.26
N LYS A 295 -12.32 4.90 15.02
CA LYS A 295 -11.99 5.24 16.42
C LYS A 295 -11.10 6.47 16.57
N GLN A 296 -10.38 6.85 15.52
CA GLN A 296 -9.47 7.99 15.56
C GLN A 296 -10.22 9.29 15.23
N SER A 297 -9.85 10.37 15.93
CA SER A 297 -10.29 11.72 15.58
C SER A 297 -9.24 12.37 14.68
N PHE A 298 -9.69 12.97 13.58
CA PHE A 298 -8.84 13.68 12.63
C PHE A 298 -9.26 15.15 12.54
N THR A 299 -8.30 16.03 12.23
CA THR A 299 -8.49 17.47 12.01
C THR A 299 -8.27 17.85 10.56
N ALA A 300 -7.33 17.21 9.85
CA ALA A 300 -7.07 17.46 8.45
C ALA A 300 -8.31 17.13 7.60
N ALA A 301 -8.72 18.07 6.74
CA ALA A 301 -9.94 17.97 5.95
C ALA A 301 -10.01 16.69 5.11
N HIS A 302 -8.89 16.32 4.47
CA HIS A 302 -8.82 15.12 3.65
C HIS A 302 -8.99 13.81 4.46
N LEU A 303 -8.44 13.73 5.68
CA LEU A 303 -8.64 12.57 6.57
C LEU A 303 -10.09 12.49 7.07
N CYS A 304 -10.71 13.64 7.38
CA CYS A 304 -12.12 13.70 7.74
C CYS A 304 -13.03 13.22 6.61
N GLU A 305 -12.75 13.64 5.38
CA GLU A 305 -13.47 13.19 4.18
C GLU A 305 -13.33 11.67 3.97
N LEU A 306 -12.10 11.14 4.02
CA LEU A 306 -11.85 9.69 3.89
C LEU A 306 -12.57 8.90 4.99
N LYS A 307 -12.54 9.39 6.24
CA LYS A 307 -13.30 8.78 7.34
C LYS A 307 -14.79 8.80 7.08
N ALA A 308 -15.35 9.91 6.58
CA ALA A 308 -16.76 10.03 6.22
C ALA A 308 -17.13 9.05 5.07
N ASN A 309 -16.27 8.93 4.07
CA ASN A 309 -16.42 7.98 2.97
C ASN A 309 -16.38 6.51 3.42
N LEU A 310 -15.78 6.20 4.57
CA LEU A 310 -15.78 4.87 5.19
C LEU A 310 -16.98 4.64 6.12
N SER A 311 -17.88 5.64 6.27
CA SER A 311 -19.05 5.50 7.13
C SER A 311 -19.90 4.29 6.72
N GLY A 312 -20.25 3.46 7.71
CA GLY A 312 -21.00 2.21 7.49
C GLY A 312 -20.16 1.02 7.04
N ALA A 313 -18.90 1.20 6.63
CA ALA A 313 -18.03 0.12 6.18
C ALA A 313 -17.82 -0.94 7.28
N MET A 314 -17.53 -0.52 8.52
CA MET A 314 -17.35 -1.42 9.65
C MET A 314 -18.64 -2.26 9.91
N ALA A 315 -19.81 -1.62 9.87
CA ALA A 315 -21.08 -2.31 10.07
C ALA A 315 -21.35 -3.32 8.96
N SER A 316 -21.06 -2.97 7.71
CA SER A 316 -21.23 -3.80 6.53
C SER A 316 -20.29 -5.01 6.53
N PHE A 317 -18.98 -4.77 6.65
CA PHE A 317 -17.99 -5.84 6.68
C PHE A 317 -18.18 -6.75 7.90
N GLY A 318 -18.55 -6.21 9.06
CA GLY A 318 -18.90 -6.99 10.25
C GLY A 318 -20.17 -7.83 10.07
N GLN A 319 -21.13 -7.40 9.23
CA GLN A 319 -22.27 -8.24 8.86
C GLN A 319 -21.82 -9.39 7.95
N LEU A 320 -20.97 -9.10 6.98
CA LEU A 320 -20.41 -10.10 6.06
C LEU A 320 -19.57 -11.15 6.82
N GLU A 321 -18.73 -10.73 7.76
CA GLU A 321 -17.98 -11.65 8.63
C GLU A 321 -18.91 -12.58 9.43
N ARG A 322 -20.01 -12.05 9.97
CA ARG A 322 -21.02 -12.88 10.67
C ARG A 322 -21.72 -13.87 9.76
N ILE A 323 -21.95 -13.52 8.49
CA ILE A 323 -22.50 -14.44 7.49
C ILE A 323 -21.48 -15.56 7.21
N LEU A 324 -20.20 -15.21 7.02
CA LEU A 324 -19.11 -16.17 6.86
C LEU A 324 -19.01 -17.14 8.03
N GLN A 325 -19.04 -16.64 9.27
CA GLN A 325 -19.00 -17.49 10.47
C GLN A 325 -20.17 -18.48 10.51
N LYS A 326 -21.38 -18.08 10.09
CA LYS A 326 -22.53 -18.99 9.99
C LYS A 326 -22.32 -20.04 8.92
N ILE A 327 -21.72 -19.71 7.80
CA ILE A 327 -21.36 -20.66 6.74
C ILE A 327 -20.31 -21.65 7.23
N ASP A 328 -19.30 -21.18 7.98
CA ASP A 328 -18.27 -22.03 8.57
C ASP A 328 -18.84 -23.02 9.60
N ASN A 329 -19.76 -22.57 10.45
CA ASN A 329 -20.44 -23.45 11.41
C ASN A 329 -21.23 -24.58 10.72
N ARG A 330 -21.62 -24.39 9.46
CA ARG A 330 -22.27 -25.35 8.60
C ARG A 330 -21.30 -26.36 7.96
N SER A 331 -19.99 -26.18 8.04
CA SER A 331 -19.00 -27.03 7.34
C SER A 331 -18.97 -28.51 7.80
N ASN A 332 -19.63 -28.83 8.90
CA ASN A 332 -19.81 -30.19 9.44
C ASN A 332 -21.18 -30.72 9.04
N GLU A 333 -21.26 -31.97 8.51
CA GLU A 333 -22.50 -32.62 8.09
C GLU A 333 -23.57 -32.69 9.21
N ILE A 334 -23.13 -32.95 10.44
CA ILE A 334 -24.00 -32.94 11.62
C ILE A 334 -24.57 -31.54 11.87
N GLY A 335 -23.72 -30.50 11.71
CA GLY A 335 -24.12 -29.10 11.84
C GLY A 335 -25.18 -28.71 10.79
N ILE A 336 -25.04 -29.16 9.54
CA ILE A 336 -26.03 -28.89 8.48
C ILE A 336 -27.40 -29.43 8.88
N VAL A 337 -27.44 -30.69 9.34
CA VAL A 337 -28.69 -31.34 9.74
C VAL A 337 -29.32 -30.65 10.95
N LEU A 338 -28.57 -30.50 12.05
CA LEU A 338 -29.08 -29.91 13.29
C LEU A 338 -29.55 -28.46 13.10
N PHE A 339 -28.71 -27.61 12.51
CA PHE A 339 -29.03 -26.18 12.37
C PHE A 339 -30.20 -25.94 11.39
N ASN A 340 -30.39 -26.79 10.38
CA ASN A 340 -31.53 -26.67 9.48
C ASN A 340 -32.80 -27.29 10.06
N CYS A 341 -32.72 -28.42 10.77
CA CYS A 341 -33.88 -28.99 11.48
C CYS A 341 -34.47 -28.02 12.51
N PHE A 342 -33.59 -27.38 13.31
CA PHE A 342 -34.04 -26.57 14.45
C PHE A 342 -34.12 -25.06 14.13
N GLY A 343 -33.41 -24.54 13.12
CA GLY A 343 -33.28 -23.09 12.94
C GLY A 343 -33.40 -22.58 11.50
N LEU A 344 -33.59 -23.45 10.49
CA LEU A 344 -33.62 -23.06 9.07
C LEU A 344 -32.41 -22.14 8.71
N LEU A 345 -31.21 -22.53 9.19
CA LEU A 345 -30.00 -21.70 9.13
C LEU A 345 -29.69 -21.28 7.70
N ASP A 346 -29.77 -22.17 6.72
CA ASP A 346 -29.46 -21.91 5.33
C ASP A 346 -30.35 -20.82 4.73
N ILE A 347 -31.64 -20.84 5.01
CA ILE A 347 -32.60 -19.80 4.59
C ILE A 347 -32.22 -18.46 5.25
N THR A 348 -31.84 -18.50 6.52
CA THR A 348 -31.42 -17.30 7.27
C THR A 348 -30.15 -16.69 6.70
N ILE A 349 -29.16 -17.51 6.31
CA ILE A 349 -27.90 -17.08 5.67
C ILE A 349 -28.22 -16.38 4.34
N VAL A 350 -28.96 -17.05 3.43
CA VAL A 350 -29.30 -16.47 2.11
C VAL A 350 -30.07 -15.16 2.26
N ARG A 351 -30.96 -15.05 3.23
CA ARG A 351 -31.72 -13.84 3.52
C ARG A 351 -30.84 -12.69 4.03
N HIS A 352 -29.93 -12.97 4.96
CA HIS A 352 -29.02 -11.96 5.48
C HIS A 352 -28.07 -11.49 4.40
N PHE A 353 -27.57 -12.41 3.57
CA PHE A 353 -26.72 -12.07 2.44
C PHE A 353 -27.44 -11.20 1.41
N LEU A 354 -28.68 -11.56 1.01
CA LEU A 354 -29.46 -10.76 0.07
C LEU A 354 -29.74 -9.33 0.59
N ARG A 355 -30.01 -9.21 1.91
CA ARG A 355 -30.18 -7.88 2.53
C ARG A 355 -28.90 -7.09 2.49
N TRP A 356 -27.79 -7.72 2.86
CA TRP A 356 -26.48 -7.11 2.82
C TRP A 356 -26.13 -6.67 1.40
N GLN A 357 -26.29 -7.54 0.40
CA GLN A 357 -26.03 -7.26 -1.01
C GLN A 357 -26.79 -6.01 -1.47
N ARG A 358 -28.09 -5.94 -1.23
CA ARG A 358 -28.94 -4.80 -1.66
C ARG A 358 -28.59 -3.49 -0.96
N THR A 359 -28.11 -3.54 0.27
CA THR A 359 -27.87 -2.35 1.08
C THR A 359 -26.49 -1.77 0.87
N TYR A 360 -25.46 -2.61 0.73
CA TYR A 360 -24.08 -2.19 0.85
C TYR A 360 -23.24 -2.41 -0.40
N GLU A 361 -23.60 -3.39 -1.24
CA GLU A 361 -22.82 -3.67 -2.45
C GLU A 361 -22.61 -2.44 -3.33
N PRO A 362 -23.57 -1.53 -3.57
CA PRO A 362 -23.37 -0.37 -4.44
C PRO A 362 -22.30 0.62 -3.96
N ILE A 363 -21.94 0.59 -2.67
CA ILE A 363 -20.97 1.51 -2.06
C ILE A 363 -19.65 0.85 -1.65
N THR A 364 -19.50 -0.46 -1.91
CA THR A 364 -18.28 -1.20 -1.54
C THR A 364 -17.04 -0.70 -2.25
N ASP A 365 -17.13 -0.32 -3.53
CA ASP A 365 -16.02 0.22 -4.29
C ASP A 365 -15.52 1.56 -3.72
N GLN A 366 -16.42 2.40 -3.23
CA GLN A 366 -16.07 3.65 -2.55
C GLN A 366 -15.27 3.36 -1.26
N TRP A 367 -15.69 2.36 -0.47
CA TRP A 367 -14.96 1.99 0.75
C TRP A 367 -13.57 1.42 0.46
N ILE A 368 -13.45 0.56 -0.56
CA ILE A 368 -12.18 0.00 -0.99
C ILE A 368 -11.26 1.12 -1.48
N GLY A 369 -11.78 2.05 -2.28
CA GLY A 369 -11.05 3.21 -2.76
C GLY A 369 -10.55 4.10 -1.61
N ALA A 370 -11.44 4.49 -0.69
CA ALA A 370 -11.09 5.32 0.46
C ALA A 370 -10.06 4.63 1.38
N SER A 371 -10.20 3.31 1.60
CA SER A 371 -9.23 2.53 2.37
C SER A 371 -7.86 2.49 1.69
N SER A 372 -7.82 2.35 0.36
CA SER A 372 -6.58 2.33 -0.41
C SER A 372 -5.84 3.67 -0.36
N VAL A 373 -6.58 4.79 -0.48
CA VAL A 373 -6.01 6.14 -0.32
C VAL A 373 -5.47 6.34 1.10
N PHE A 374 -6.23 5.92 2.11
CA PHE A 374 -5.82 6.06 3.51
C PHE A 374 -4.56 5.22 3.81
N ASP A 375 -4.47 4.00 3.31
CA ASP A 375 -3.31 3.12 3.43
C ASP A 375 -2.05 3.74 2.80
N ALA A 376 -2.17 4.35 1.61
CA ALA A 376 -1.08 5.09 0.99
C ALA A 376 -0.66 6.31 1.81
N LEU A 377 -1.61 7.05 2.41
CA LEU A 377 -1.30 8.19 3.30
C LEU A 377 -0.57 7.75 4.57
N VAL A 378 -0.94 6.60 5.17
CA VAL A 378 -0.19 5.99 6.29
C VAL A 378 1.23 5.65 5.89
N SER A 379 1.43 5.12 4.69
CA SER A 379 2.74 4.84 4.11
C SER A 379 3.58 6.12 3.96
N MET A 380 3.03 7.16 3.35
CA MET A 380 3.65 8.47 3.16
C MET A 380 3.98 9.15 4.51
N ALA A 381 3.08 9.06 5.47
CA ALA A 381 3.28 9.61 6.82
C ALA A 381 4.39 8.87 7.59
N THR A 382 4.48 7.55 7.40
CA THR A 382 5.58 6.77 7.99
C THR A 382 6.93 7.17 7.40
N PHE A 383 6.98 7.42 6.08
CA PHE A 383 8.19 7.95 5.44
C PHE A 383 8.57 9.31 6.03
N ARG A 384 7.63 10.26 6.13
CA ARG A 384 7.87 11.58 6.76
C ARG A 384 8.39 11.44 8.19
N LEU A 385 7.81 10.55 8.99
CA LEU A 385 8.24 10.32 10.38
C LEU A 385 9.68 9.82 10.47
N ASN A 386 10.11 8.98 9.51
CA ASN A 386 11.44 8.37 9.51
C ASN A 386 12.54 9.31 8.95
N GLU A 387 12.19 10.31 8.14
CA GLU A 387 13.11 11.23 7.46
C GLU A 387 13.06 12.63 8.10
N ASP A 388 13.70 12.77 9.25
CA ASP A 388 13.67 13.98 10.09
C ASP A 388 14.45 15.18 9.51
N GLU A 389 15.41 14.95 8.61
CA GLU A 389 16.15 16.01 7.91
C GLU A 389 15.43 16.55 6.68
N ALA A 390 14.42 15.85 6.18
CA ALA A 390 13.67 16.26 5.01
C ALA A 390 12.62 17.33 5.37
N GLN A 391 12.48 18.34 4.50
CA GLN A 391 11.63 19.53 4.72
C GLN A 391 10.43 19.54 3.78
N GLU A 392 9.40 20.30 4.10
CA GLU A 392 8.27 20.52 3.21
C GLU A 392 8.66 21.45 2.05
N ALA A 393 8.29 21.08 0.81
CA ALA A 393 8.46 21.95 -0.34
C ALA A 393 7.32 22.96 -0.44
N THR A 394 7.63 24.19 -0.89
CA THR A 394 6.62 25.17 -1.29
C THR A 394 6.28 25.01 -2.76
N VAL A 395 5.10 24.49 -3.07
CA VAL A 395 4.61 24.41 -4.45
C VAL A 395 3.84 25.68 -4.78
N ILE A 396 4.19 26.33 -5.91
CA ILE A 396 3.64 27.63 -6.30
C ILE A 396 2.85 27.55 -7.60
N ASP A 397 1.86 28.43 -7.73
CA ASP A 397 1.21 28.71 -9.00
C ASP A 397 2.12 29.62 -9.84
N SER A 398 2.45 29.18 -11.04
CA SER A 398 3.26 29.92 -12.01
C SER A 398 2.92 29.48 -13.42
N SER A 399 2.87 30.42 -14.34
CA SER A 399 2.67 30.16 -15.78
C SER A 399 3.85 29.49 -16.47
N GLY A 400 5.00 29.41 -15.79
CA GLY A 400 6.23 28.82 -16.31
C GLY A 400 6.98 28.00 -15.28
N VAL A 401 8.07 27.41 -15.71
CA VAL A 401 8.96 26.62 -14.84
C VAL A 401 9.67 27.52 -13.83
N SER A 402 9.56 27.18 -12.56
CA SER A 402 10.37 27.74 -11.49
C SER A 402 10.80 26.61 -10.56
N TYR A 403 12.09 26.45 -10.36
CA TYR A 403 12.65 25.46 -9.45
C TYR A 403 13.79 26.12 -8.68
N LYS A 404 13.63 26.34 -7.40
CA LYS A 404 14.64 26.92 -6.53
C LYS A 404 14.90 25.98 -5.37
N ALA A 405 16.15 25.53 -5.21
CA ALA A 405 16.54 24.64 -4.13
C ALA A 405 17.82 25.08 -3.45
N ARG A 406 17.81 25.00 -2.12
CA ARG A 406 18.98 25.25 -1.28
C ARG A 406 19.36 23.97 -0.57
N SER A 407 20.64 23.66 -0.58
CA SER A 407 21.20 22.47 0.06
C SER A 407 20.53 21.17 -0.38
N ILE A 408 20.12 21.07 -1.65
CA ILE A 408 19.46 19.88 -2.20
C ILE A 408 20.43 18.71 -2.32
N TYR A 409 19.97 17.50 -1.98
CA TYR A 409 20.75 16.27 -2.06
C TYR A 409 19.89 15.05 -2.41
N HIS A 410 20.56 13.99 -2.84
CA HIS A 410 19.88 12.74 -3.22
C HIS A 410 19.53 11.92 -1.97
N PRO A 411 18.27 11.51 -1.79
CA PRO A 411 17.82 10.80 -0.58
C PRO A 411 18.58 9.50 -0.31
N PHE A 412 19.09 8.84 -1.36
CA PHE A 412 19.74 7.53 -1.24
C PHE A 412 21.19 7.58 -0.77
N LEU A 413 21.79 8.76 -0.69
CA LEU A 413 23.18 8.93 -0.27
C LEU A 413 23.32 9.13 1.26
N GLY A 414 22.24 9.45 1.96
CA GLY A 414 22.24 9.66 3.41
C GLY A 414 23.27 10.73 3.84
N GLU A 415 23.99 10.47 4.93
CA GLU A 415 25.00 11.40 5.49
C GLU A 415 26.17 11.70 4.55
N LYS A 416 26.42 10.87 3.53
CA LYS A 416 27.47 11.08 2.52
C LYS A 416 27.06 12.04 1.41
N ALA A 417 25.80 12.48 1.40
CA ALA A 417 25.29 13.35 0.36
C ALA A 417 25.94 14.73 0.40
N VAL A 418 26.50 15.15 -0.73
CA VAL A 418 26.98 16.53 -0.89
C VAL A 418 25.79 17.39 -1.31
N ARG A 419 25.53 18.43 -0.49
CA ARG A 419 24.39 19.34 -0.67
C ARG A 419 24.75 20.45 -1.66
N ASN A 420 23.88 20.75 -2.61
CA ASN A 420 24.09 21.75 -3.66
C ASN A 420 22.94 22.78 -3.68
N ASN A 421 23.21 23.98 -4.17
CA ASN A 421 22.21 24.99 -4.47
C ASN A 421 21.99 25.04 -5.97
N PHE A 422 20.73 25.09 -6.41
CA PHE A 422 20.44 25.16 -7.83
C PHE A 422 19.11 25.86 -8.09
N ASP A 423 19.11 26.78 -9.06
CA ASP A 423 17.93 27.52 -9.48
C ASP A 423 17.71 27.29 -10.98
N ILE A 424 16.47 27.00 -11.36
CA ILE A 424 16.03 26.80 -12.75
C ILE A 424 14.91 27.79 -13.05
N GLN A 425 15.05 28.51 -14.15
CA GLN A 425 14.08 29.48 -14.63
C GLN A 425 13.41 29.00 -15.91
N ASN A 426 12.26 29.57 -16.20
CA ASN A 426 11.50 29.22 -17.39
C ASN A 426 12.24 29.54 -18.68
N HIS A 427 12.21 28.64 -19.66
CA HIS A 427 12.89 28.75 -20.95
C HIS A 427 14.41 28.84 -20.92
N GLU A 428 15.04 28.44 -19.81
CA GLU A 428 16.48 28.36 -19.70
C GLU A 428 16.98 26.92 -19.85
N TYR A 429 18.22 26.78 -20.33
CA TYR A 429 18.90 25.51 -20.55
C TYR A 429 20.21 25.48 -19.78
N TYR A 430 20.36 24.49 -18.93
CA TYR A 430 21.51 24.33 -18.03
C TYR A 430 22.38 23.19 -18.53
N ILE A 431 23.56 23.54 -19.10
CA ILE A 431 24.52 22.56 -19.63
C ILE A 431 25.51 22.25 -18.51
N ILE A 432 25.50 20.99 -18.05
CA ILE A 432 26.31 20.52 -16.94
C ILE A 432 27.45 19.66 -17.47
N THR A 433 28.67 20.20 -17.41
CA THR A 433 29.91 19.52 -17.83
C THR A 433 30.61 18.88 -16.64
N GLY A 434 31.56 17.98 -16.89
CA GLY A 434 32.36 17.35 -15.84
C GLY A 434 32.86 15.96 -16.22
N ALA A 435 33.88 15.52 -15.51
CA ALA A 435 34.45 14.19 -15.70
C ALA A 435 33.47 13.05 -15.38
N ASN A 436 33.79 11.81 -15.79
CA ASN A 436 33.08 10.65 -15.34
C ASN A 436 33.21 10.51 -13.82
N MET A 437 32.16 10.01 -13.17
CA MET A 437 32.06 9.85 -11.71
C MET A 437 32.05 11.17 -10.90
N ALA A 438 32.05 12.34 -11.54
CA ALA A 438 32.01 13.63 -10.84
C ALA A 438 30.64 13.96 -10.19
N GLY A 439 29.59 13.16 -10.44
CA GLY A 439 28.30 13.29 -9.78
C GLY A 439 27.17 13.86 -10.66
N LYS A 440 27.39 14.11 -11.96
CA LYS A 440 26.39 14.68 -12.89
C LYS A 440 25.05 13.94 -12.88
N SER A 441 25.07 12.64 -13.20
CA SER A 441 23.85 11.81 -13.28
C SER A 441 23.12 11.72 -11.94
N THR A 442 23.85 11.65 -10.82
CA THR A 442 23.29 11.66 -9.47
C THR A 442 22.59 12.98 -9.17
N PHE A 443 23.20 14.09 -9.59
CA PHE A 443 22.59 15.43 -9.42
C PHE A 443 21.31 15.58 -10.26
N LEU A 444 21.30 15.13 -11.51
CA LEU A 444 20.11 15.13 -12.35
C LEU A 444 18.97 14.34 -11.71
N ARG A 445 19.27 13.16 -11.17
CA ARG A 445 18.29 12.36 -10.43
C ARG A 445 17.81 13.07 -9.16
N THR A 446 18.71 13.77 -8.48
CA THR A 446 18.37 14.56 -7.29
C THR A 446 17.26 15.57 -7.59
N LEU A 447 17.36 16.30 -8.71
CA LEU A 447 16.35 17.26 -9.13
C LEU A 447 14.99 16.58 -9.38
N GLY A 448 14.99 15.49 -10.16
CA GLY A 448 13.78 14.77 -10.51
C GLY A 448 13.10 14.10 -9.32
N VAL A 449 13.87 13.41 -8.46
CA VAL A 449 13.30 12.70 -7.28
C VAL A 449 12.69 13.71 -6.29
N ASN A 450 13.36 14.82 -5.98
CA ASN A 450 12.81 15.85 -5.10
C ASN A 450 11.57 16.53 -5.69
N TYR A 451 11.50 16.69 -7.03
CA TYR A 451 10.29 17.16 -7.69
C TYR A 451 9.12 16.19 -7.50
N ILE A 452 9.32 14.89 -7.70
CA ILE A 452 8.30 13.86 -7.47
C ILE A 452 7.79 13.91 -6.03
N LEU A 453 8.70 14.03 -5.05
CA LEU A 453 8.34 14.15 -3.64
C LEU A 453 7.47 15.39 -3.40
N ALA A 454 7.89 16.56 -3.91
CA ALA A 454 7.14 17.81 -3.77
C ALA A 454 5.72 17.73 -4.34
N MET A 455 5.56 17.17 -5.55
CA MET A 455 4.25 17.02 -6.21
C MET A 455 3.33 16.04 -5.46
N ASN A 456 3.89 15.20 -4.59
CA ASN A 456 3.12 14.29 -3.76
C ASN A 456 2.89 14.79 -2.32
N GLY A 457 3.29 16.02 -1.98
CA GLY A 457 3.21 16.54 -0.63
C GLY A 457 4.09 15.80 0.37
N LEU A 458 5.10 15.08 -0.14
CA LEU A 458 6.11 14.39 0.66
C LEU A 458 7.28 15.33 0.99
N PRO A 459 7.98 15.10 2.10
CA PRO A 459 9.14 15.90 2.44
C PRO A 459 10.26 15.72 1.41
N VAL A 460 10.93 16.81 1.08
CA VAL A 460 12.03 16.88 0.11
C VAL A 460 13.37 16.96 0.83
N PHE A 461 14.41 16.47 0.19
CA PHE A 461 15.76 16.44 0.72
C PHE A 461 16.53 17.73 0.32
N ALA A 462 16.12 18.84 0.92
CA ALA A 462 16.67 20.17 0.77
C ALA A 462 16.41 20.97 2.05
N GLU A 463 17.20 22.01 2.33
CA GLU A 463 16.90 22.97 3.39
C GLU A 463 15.70 23.85 3.04
N GLU A 464 15.61 24.24 1.76
CA GLU A 464 14.51 24.98 1.18
C GLU A 464 14.29 24.54 -0.26
N MET A 465 13.05 24.30 -0.63
CA MET A 465 12.66 24.02 -2.01
C MET A 465 11.35 24.73 -2.35
N ARG A 466 11.41 25.53 -3.42
CA ARG A 466 10.25 26.21 -3.99
C ARG A 466 10.12 25.84 -5.47
N VAL A 467 8.97 25.32 -5.88
CA VAL A 467 8.82 24.74 -7.20
C VAL A 467 7.43 25.02 -7.77
N SER A 468 7.34 25.28 -9.08
CA SER A 468 6.06 25.36 -9.81
C SER A 468 5.65 23.98 -10.33
N VAL A 469 4.39 23.88 -10.80
CA VAL A 469 3.88 22.69 -11.45
C VAL A 469 4.32 22.67 -12.92
N PHE A 470 4.94 21.57 -13.36
CA PHE A 470 5.35 21.34 -14.74
C PHE A 470 5.38 19.85 -15.08
N ARG A 471 5.42 19.51 -16.35
CA ARG A 471 5.67 18.13 -16.79
C ARG A 471 7.15 17.79 -16.71
N LEU A 472 7.44 16.58 -16.23
CA LEU A 472 8.78 16.06 -16.10
C LEU A 472 9.03 14.99 -17.16
N PHE A 473 10.10 15.15 -17.94
CA PHE A 473 10.61 14.13 -18.84
C PHE A 473 12.10 13.93 -18.62
N THR A 474 12.53 12.66 -18.59
CA THR A 474 13.94 12.32 -18.42
C THR A 474 14.41 11.39 -19.54
N ASN A 475 15.68 11.50 -19.90
CA ASN A 475 16.39 10.53 -20.74
C ASN A 475 17.81 10.34 -20.19
N MET A 476 17.97 9.36 -19.33
CA MET A 476 19.23 9.09 -18.65
C MET A 476 19.75 7.68 -18.91
N ARG A 477 18.84 6.75 -19.12
CA ARG A 477 19.15 5.35 -19.41
C ARG A 477 18.48 4.95 -20.71
N THR A 478 19.27 4.47 -21.65
CA THR A 478 18.77 3.88 -22.89
C THR A 478 19.13 2.39 -22.84
N THR A 479 18.16 1.53 -23.08
CA THR A 479 18.36 0.09 -23.22
C THR A 479 18.09 -0.29 -24.67
N ASP A 480 19.00 -1.04 -25.27
CA ASP A 480 18.75 -1.73 -26.54
C ASP A 480 17.67 -2.81 -26.35
N ASP A 481 16.94 -3.07 -27.39
CA ASP A 481 15.95 -4.15 -27.42
C ASP A 481 16.27 -5.09 -28.57
N LEU A 482 17.17 -6.03 -28.30
CA LEU A 482 17.62 -7.02 -29.26
C LEU A 482 16.48 -7.94 -29.73
N THR A 483 15.47 -8.15 -28.89
CA THR A 483 14.30 -8.97 -29.25
C THR A 483 13.46 -8.36 -30.35
N HIS A 484 13.38 -7.04 -30.42
CA HIS A 484 12.67 -6.31 -31.47
C HIS A 484 13.61 -5.70 -32.52
N GLY A 485 14.90 -6.06 -32.51
CA GLY A 485 15.88 -5.55 -33.48
C GLY A 485 16.18 -4.04 -33.36
N ILE A 486 15.94 -3.45 -32.18
CA ILE A 486 16.15 -2.04 -31.93
C ILE A 486 17.58 -1.84 -31.42
N SER A 487 18.45 -1.22 -32.25
CA SER A 487 19.79 -0.84 -31.81
C SER A 487 19.73 0.29 -30.77
N TYR A 488 20.76 0.37 -29.94
CA TYR A 488 20.92 1.42 -28.92
C TYR A 488 20.62 2.83 -29.45
N PHE A 489 21.20 3.20 -30.60
CA PHE A 489 20.98 4.51 -31.24
C PHE A 489 19.52 4.72 -31.67
N ASN A 490 18.88 3.70 -32.24
CA ASN A 490 17.47 3.81 -32.61
C ASN A 490 16.55 3.92 -31.40
N ALA A 491 16.84 3.20 -30.31
CA ALA A 491 16.11 3.33 -29.06
C ALA A 491 16.19 4.77 -28.51
N GLU A 492 17.35 5.38 -28.60
CA GLU A 492 17.57 6.77 -28.18
C GLU A 492 16.77 7.77 -29.02
N LEU A 493 16.77 7.62 -30.36
CA LEU A 493 15.94 8.42 -31.26
C LEU A 493 14.44 8.26 -30.98
N LEU A 494 13.99 7.05 -30.71
CA LEU A 494 12.59 6.80 -30.32
C LEU A 494 12.23 7.50 -29.02
N ARG A 495 13.16 7.54 -28.05
CA ARG A 495 12.97 8.24 -26.78
C ARG A 495 12.89 9.75 -26.97
N LEU A 496 13.75 10.35 -27.80
CA LEU A 496 13.66 11.77 -28.17
C LEU A 496 12.36 12.09 -28.94
N LYS A 497 11.92 11.21 -29.84
CA LYS A 497 10.62 11.32 -30.51
C LYS A 497 9.46 11.30 -29.54
N GLN A 498 9.48 10.42 -28.55
CA GLN A 498 8.48 10.34 -27.47
C GLN A 498 8.45 11.65 -26.67
N LEU A 499 9.63 12.19 -26.31
CA LEU A 499 9.74 13.49 -25.65
C LEU A 499 9.05 14.57 -26.47
N ILE A 500 9.44 14.74 -27.74
CA ILE A 500 8.86 15.77 -28.63
C ILE A 500 7.32 15.61 -28.72
N ALA A 501 6.83 14.39 -28.83
CA ALA A 501 5.39 14.11 -28.89
C ALA A 501 4.64 14.44 -27.59
N SER A 502 5.33 14.38 -26.44
CA SER A 502 4.75 14.70 -25.13
C SER A 502 4.67 16.21 -24.85
N LEU A 503 5.40 17.04 -25.58
CA LEU A 503 5.41 18.49 -25.40
C LEU A 503 4.11 19.13 -25.87
N ALA A 504 3.41 19.79 -24.97
CA ALA A 504 2.23 20.58 -25.29
C ALA A 504 2.55 22.08 -25.22
N PRO A 505 2.11 22.92 -26.18
CA PRO A 505 2.50 24.33 -26.25
C PRO A 505 2.20 25.15 -24.99
N ASN A 506 1.10 24.79 -24.30
CA ASN A 506 0.59 25.54 -23.14
C ASN A 506 0.95 24.91 -21.78
N VAL A 507 1.76 23.85 -21.77
CA VAL A 507 2.14 23.17 -20.54
C VAL A 507 3.62 23.32 -20.32
N PRO A 508 4.07 24.03 -19.26
CA PRO A 508 5.47 24.15 -18.94
C PRO A 508 6.07 22.76 -18.67
N SER A 509 7.25 22.51 -19.21
CA SER A 509 7.90 21.21 -19.13
C SER A 509 9.38 21.34 -18.77
N ILE A 510 9.87 20.47 -17.92
CA ILE A 510 11.31 20.28 -17.69
C ILE A 510 11.76 18.97 -18.35
N ILE A 511 12.86 19.06 -19.07
CA ILE A 511 13.58 17.90 -19.58
C ILE A 511 14.91 17.73 -18.82
N ILE A 512 15.20 16.51 -18.41
CA ILE A 512 16.47 16.16 -17.76
C ILE A 512 17.15 15.09 -18.61
N LEU A 513 18.28 15.47 -19.23
CA LEU A 513 19.00 14.62 -20.18
C LEU A 513 20.41 14.32 -19.67
N ASP A 514 20.79 13.06 -19.63
CA ASP A 514 22.15 12.63 -19.31
C ASP A 514 22.83 12.14 -20.59
N GLU A 515 23.46 13.06 -21.31
CA GLU A 515 23.95 12.96 -22.66
C GLU A 515 22.86 12.75 -23.74
N ILE A 516 23.04 13.39 -24.86
CA ILE A 516 22.17 13.27 -26.04
C ILE A 516 22.95 12.53 -27.12
N LEU A 517 22.32 11.51 -27.77
CA LEU A 517 22.88 10.74 -28.87
C LEU A 517 24.20 10.02 -28.51
N LYS A 518 24.17 9.19 -27.47
CA LYS A 518 25.34 8.40 -27.01
C LYS A 518 25.83 7.38 -28.05
N GLY A 519 24.92 6.89 -28.89
CA GLY A 519 25.15 5.75 -29.80
C GLY A 519 25.73 6.10 -31.17
N THR A 520 26.30 7.30 -31.36
CA THR A 520 26.88 7.72 -32.65
C THR A 520 28.30 8.30 -32.50
N ASN A 521 28.95 8.67 -33.63
CA ASN A 521 30.27 9.31 -33.62
C ASN A 521 30.21 10.73 -33.04
N SER A 522 31.35 11.26 -32.59
CA SER A 522 31.42 12.52 -31.86
C SER A 522 30.89 13.73 -32.64
N LEU A 523 31.11 13.78 -33.96
CA LEU A 523 30.68 14.91 -34.80
C LEU A 523 29.15 14.90 -35.00
N ASP A 524 28.60 13.74 -35.31
CA ASP A 524 27.14 13.58 -35.44
C ASP A 524 26.44 13.79 -34.10
N LYS A 525 27.04 13.33 -32.99
CA LYS A 525 26.55 13.57 -31.64
C LYS A 525 26.45 15.07 -31.35
N LEU A 526 27.50 15.83 -31.62
CA LEU A 526 27.52 17.27 -31.40
C LEU A 526 26.46 17.98 -32.23
N ASN A 527 26.48 17.73 -33.55
CA ASN A 527 25.55 18.38 -34.50
C ASN A 527 24.10 18.04 -34.20
N GLY A 528 23.82 16.77 -33.92
CA GLY A 528 22.49 16.29 -33.57
C GLY A 528 21.99 16.85 -32.23
N SER A 529 22.85 16.90 -31.22
CA SER A 529 22.52 17.46 -29.91
C SER A 529 22.22 18.96 -30.01
N ARG A 530 23.03 19.70 -30.77
CA ARG A 530 22.82 21.13 -31.01
C ARG A 530 21.49 21.37 -31.73
N LEU A 531 21.24 20.67 -32.84
CA LEU A 531 19.99 20.76 -33.59
C LEU A 531 18.76 20.43 -32.71
N PHE A 532 18.86 19.41 -31.89
CA PHE A 532 17.79 19.06 -30.96
C PHE A 532 17.55 20.16 -29.91
N LEU A 533 18.60 20.70 -29.29
CA LEU A 533 18.47 21.77 -28.30
C LEU A 533 17.91 23.05 -28.92
N GLU A 534 18.34 23.43 -30.11
CA GLU A 534 17.80 24.57 -30.86
C GLU A 534 16.31 24.36 -31.14
N TYR A 535 15.90 23.17 -31.65
CA TYR A 535 14.51 22.84 -31.95
C TYR A 535 13.59 22.91 -30.73
N ILE A 536 14.02 22.35 -29.58
CA ILE A 536 13.18 22.36 -28.36
C ILE A 536 13.19 23.72 -27.68
N SER A 537 14.21 24.54 -27.88
CA SER A 537 14.33 25.87 -27.26
C SER A 537 13.29 26.86 -27.79
N GLU A 538 12.66 26.59 -28.93
CA GLU A 538 11.55 27.38 -29.47
C GLU A 538 10.20 27.04 -28.81
N ARG A 539 10.18 26.06 -27.90
CA ARG A 539 8.97 25.53 -27.24
C ARG A 539 8.92 25.93 -25.77
N ASN A 540 7.78 25.67 -25.10
CA ASN A 540 7.63 25.90 -23.67
C ASN A 540 8.36 24.82 -22.86
N VAL A 541 9.67 24.74 -22.99
CA VAL A 541 10.55 23.73 -22.39
C VAL A 541 11.72 24.38 -21.72
N THR A 542 12.09 23.88 -20.57
CA THR A 542 13.28 24.20 -19.81
C THR A 542 14.16 22.95 -19.75
N GLY A 543 15.46 23.06 -19.91
CA GLY A 543 16.36 21.90 -20.02
C GLY A 543 17.47 21.86 -18.97
N VAL A 544 17.74 20.66 -18.42
CA VAL A 544 18.94 20.38 -17.64
C VAL A 544 19.67 19.22 -18.30
N ILE A 545 20.83 19.50 -18.87
CA ILE A 545 21.55 18.57 -19.74
C ILE A 545 22.95 18.32 -19.19
N ALA A 546 23.26 17.09 -18.79
CA ALA A 546 24.62 16.68 -18.54
C ALA A 546 25.30 16.23 -19.84
N THR A 547 26.54 16.63 -20.04
CA THR A 547 27.32 16.21 -21.20
C THR A 547 28.82 16.14 -20.89
N HIS A 548 29.52 15.29 -21.65
CA HIS A 548 30.97 15.29 -21.71
C HIS A 548 31.50 16.11 -22.88
N ASP A 549 30.64 16.59 -23.75
CA ASP A 549 31.00 17.37 -24.92
C ASP A 549 31.07 18.86 -24.56
N LEU A 550 32.29 19.35 -24.47
CA LEU A 550 32.55 20.75 -24.13
C LEU A 550 32.15 21.73 -25.24
N GLU A 551 32.01 21.27 -26.48
CA GLU A 551 31.55 22.13 -27.58
C GLU A 551 30.12 22.61 -27.41
N LEU A 552 29.25 21.81 -26.74
CA LEU A 552 27.89 22.24 -26.42
C LEU A 552 27.85 23.43 -25.46
N SER A 553 28.91 23.64 -24.65
CA SER A 553 28.98 24.79 -23.75
C SER A 553 29.08 26.12 -24.48
N LYS A 554 29.50 26.14 -25.76
CA LYS A 554 29.54 27.34 -26.59
C LYS A 554 28.17 27.94 -26.88
N LEU A 555 27.09 27.21 -26.67
CA LEU A 555 25.73 27.74 -26.77
C LEU A 555 25.47 28.90 -25.79
N GLU A 556 26.13 28.95 -24.64
CA GLU A 556 26.07 30.10 -23.73
C GLU A 556 26.67 31.35 -24.34
N ASP A 557 27.78 31.24 -25.09
CA ASP A 557 28.42 32.37 -25.76
C ASP A 557 27.54 32.95 -26.88
N GLU A 558 26.75 32.05 -27.54
CA GLU A 558 25.87 32.45 -28.62
C GLU A 558 24.52 33.02 -28.09
N ASN A 559 23.99 32.49 -26.99
CA ASN A 559 22.76 32.97 -26.38
C ASN A 559 22.83 32.90 -24.84
N PRO A 560 23.48 33.85 -24.18
CA PRO A 560 23.72 33.84 -22.73
C PRO A 560 22.48 34.07 -21.88
N GLN A 561 21.37 34.53 -22.49
CA GLN A 561 20.10 34.68 -21.80
C GLN A 561 19.34 33.34 -21.66
N ARG A 562 19.68 32.35 -22.49
CA ARG A 562 18.96 31.09 -22.56
C ARG A 562 19.81 29.89 -22.13
N PHE A 563 21.09 29.87 -22.39
CA PHE A 563 22.00 28.79 -22.06
C PHE A 563 22.95 29.17 -20.93
N HIS A 564 23.13 28.25 -19.99
CA HIS A 564 23.91 28.49 -18.79
C HIS A 564 24.82 27.30 -18.50
N ASN A 565 26.11 27.52 -18.42
CA ASN A 565 27.09 26.49 -18.14
C ASN A 565 27.30 26.28 -16.65
N TYR A 566 27.30 25.04 -16.25
CA TYR A 566 27.67 24.56 -14.94
C TYR A 566 28.64 23.40 -15.04
N SER A 567 29.41 23.17 -13.98
CA SER A 567 30.37 22.08 -13.97
C SER A 567 30.48 21.38 -12.61
N PHE A 568 30.86 20.11 -12.68
CA PHE A 568 31.37 19.36 -11.55
C PHE A 568 32.87 19.23 -11.73
N GLU A 569 33.63 19.96 -10.93
CA GLU A 569 35.09 19.96 -10.96
C GLU A 569 35.65 18.79 -10.15
N ILE A 570 36.80 18.29 -10.58
CA ILE A 570 37.61 17.30 -9.88
C ILE A 570 38.96 17.91 -9.53
N GLU A 571 39.53 17.53 -8.42
CA GLU A 571 40.88 17.90 -8.03
C GLU A 571 41.82 16.75 -8.35
N LEU A 572 42.86 17.07 -9.15
CA LEU A 572 43.91 16.14 -9.54
C LEU A 572 45.13 16.37 -8.64
N GLY A 573 45.34 15.46 -7.69
CA GLY A 573 46.54 15.42 -6.83
C GLY A 573 47.32 14.13 -7.01
N THR A 574 47.73 13.49 -5.93
CA THR A 574 48.23 12.12 -5.95
C THR A 574 47.12 11.13 -6.36
N ASP A 575 45.88 11.45 -5.94
CA ASP A 575 44.65 10.75 -6.30
C ASP A 575 43.63 11.74 -6.86
N VAL A 576 42.59 11.21 -7.53
CA VAL A 576 41.46 12.02 -8.00
C VAL A 576 40.49 12.23 -6.83
N THR A 577 40.26 13.49 -6.47
CA THR A 577 39.27 13.87 -5.46
C THR A 577 38.03 14.44 -6.12
N TYR A 578 36.87 13.85 -5.79
CA TYR A 578 35.58 14.26 -6.29
C TYR A 578 34.90 15.16 -5.25
N THR A 579 34.71 16.44 -5.58
CA THR A 579 34.05 17.39 -4.67
C THR A 579 32.55 17.21 -4.62
N TYR A 580 31.93 16.67 -5.70
CA TYR A 580 30.48 16.56 -5.91
C TYR A 580 29.73 17.89 -5.75
N LYS A 581 30.46 19.03 -5.87
CA LYS A 581 29.89 20.37 -5.83
C LYS A 581 29.70 20.90 -7.25
N ILE A 582 28.47 21.41 -7.51
CA ILE A 582 28.17 22.09 -8.77
C ILE A 582 28.66 23.53 -8.68
N GLY A 583 29.33 24.00 -9.72
CA GLY A 583 29.81 25.38 -9.87
C GLY A 583 29.38 25.97 -11.21
N ARG A 584 29.43 27.29 -11.33
CA ARG A 584 29.20 28.02 -12.58
C ARG A 584 30.40 27.86 -13.52
N GLY A 585 30.14 27.64 -14.81
CA GLY A 585 31.18 27.55 -15.84
C GLY A 585 31.36 26.13 -16.40
N VAL A 586 32.40 25.96 -17.21
CA VAL A 586 32.70 24.71 -17.94
C VAL A 586 33.79 23.94 -17.23
N ALA A 587 33.71 22.62 -17.17
CA ALA A 587 34.72 21.77 -16.54
C ALA A 587 36.08 21.87 -17.25
N ARG A 588 37.15 22.03 -16.46
CA ARG A 588 38.51 22.18 -16.97
C ARG A 588 39.29 20.87 -16.95
N ASN A 589 38.99 19.99 -16.02
CA ASN A 589 39.76 18.78 -15.77
C ASN A 589 39.03 17.54 -16.30
N GLN A 590 39.78 16.64 -16.97
CA GLN A 590 39.33 15.32 -17.39
C GLN A 590 40.16 14.26 -16.67
N ASN A 591 39.53 13.22 -16.16
CA ASN A 591 40.18 12.20 -15.33
C ASN A 591 40.51 10.88 -16.05
N ALA A 592 39.96 10.64 -17.23
CA ALA A 592 40.08 9.33 -17.89
C ALA A 592 41.55 8.94 -18.16
N THR A 593 42.34 9.85 -18.74
CA THR A 593 43.75 9.60 -19.02
C THR A 593 44.57 9.47 -17.74
N PHE A 594 44.24 10.24 -16.70
CA PHE A 594 44.91 10.20 -15.40
C PHE A 594 44.68 8.86 -14.71
N LEU A 595 43.43 8.42 -14.63
CA LEU A 595 43.05 7.12 -14.04
C LEU A 595 43.66 5.94 -14.80
N LEU A 596 43.65 6.00 -16.13
CA LEU A 596 44.28 4.95 -16.94
C LEU A 596 45.79 4.86 -16.67
N LYS A 597 46.49 6.00 -16.53
CA LYS A 597 47.89 6.01 -16.16
C LYS A 597 48.16 5.35 -14.80
N GLN A 598 47.27 5.56 -13.81
CA GLN A 598 47.40 4.89 -12.50
C GLN A 598 47.23 3.36 -12.57
N ILE A 599 46.43 2.85 -13.52
CA ILE A 599 46.24 1.42 -13.71
C ILE A 599 47.42 0.78 -14.49
N LEU A 600 48.08 1.58 -15.35
CA LEU A 600 49.17 1.10 -16.19
C LEU A 600 50.57 1.13 -15.50
N ILE A 601 50.65 1.75 -14.33
CA ILE A 601 51.81 1.74 -13.44
C ILE A 601 51.65 0.67 -12.38
#